data_15920d2a08eb5a99d7d6fb94fc7be50d
#
_entry.id   15920d2a08eb5a99d7d6fb94fc7be50d
#
_cell.length_a   1.000
_cell.length_b   1.000
_cell.length_c   1.000
_cell.angle_alpha   90.00
_cell.angle_beta   90.00
_cell.angle_gamma   90.00
#
_symmetry.space_group_name_H-M   'P 1'
#
loop_
_entity.id
_entity.type
_entity.pdbx_description
1 polymer ?
#
loop_
_entity_poly.entity_id
_entity_poly.type
_entity_poly.pdbx_seq_one_letter_code
_entity_poly.pdbx_strand_id
1 'polypeptide(L)'
;GFSRLSKNSETDAFMATAGNLTDNIVPAKTLEEFIASIRPPRPVIIMVNAGAPVDEQIVVLRKLMARDDIIIDAGNANFRDTMRRFKELEGSGLTYIGMGVSGGEEGARHGPSIMVGGSPESYARVEKILLAIAAKYHGEPCCAWLGPNGAGHFVKTIHNGIEYADMQ
;
A
#
# COMPACT_ATOMS: atom_id res chain seq x y z
N GLY A 1 -3.38 1.27 9.71
CA GLY A 1 -3.89 0.01 9.25
C GLY A 1 -5.35 0.09 8.93
N PHE A 2 -5.69 0.30 7.67
CA PHE A 2 -7.06 0.12 7.24
C PHE A 2 -7.22 -1.30 6.79
N SER A 3 -7.77 -2.12 7.67
CA SER A 3 -8.44 -3.29 7.18
C SER A 3 -9.63 -2.81 6.33
N ARG A 4 -9.70 -3.33 5.10
CA ARG A 4 -10.88 -3.29 4.26
C ARG A 4 -12.14 -3.19 5.11
N LEU A 5 -12.98 -2.22 4.83
CA LEU A 5 -14.34 -2.04 5.31
C LEU A 5 -15.22 -3.25 4.97
N SER A 6 -14.91 -4.43 5.48
CA SER A 6 -15.79 -5.56 5.25
C SER A 6 -16.81 -5.74 6.36
N LYS A 7 -16.50 -5.29 7.56
CA LYS A 7 -17.46 -5.32 8.70
C LYS A 7 -16.98 -4.35 9.77
N ASN A 8 -17.85 -3.51 10.31
CA ASN A 8 -17.59 -2.66 11.47
C ASN A 8 -16.96 -3.44 12.64
N SER A 9 -17.26 -4.74 12.74
CA SER A 9 -16.70 -5.63 13.77
C SER A 9 -15.18 -5.83 13.71
N GLU A 10 -14.56 -5.75 12.54
CA GLU A 10 -13.09 -5.89 12.43
C GLU A 10 -12.37 -4.60 12.87
N THR A 11 -12.91 -3.44 12.53
CA THR A 11 -12.39 -2.15 12.99
C THR A 11 -12.55 -2.03 14.50
N ASP A 12 -13.70 -2.42 15.05
CA ASP A 12 -13.96 -2.39 16.49
C ASP A 12 -13.03 -3.36 17.24
N ALA A 13 -12.81 -4.57 16.72
CA ALA A 13 -11.89 -5.55 17.29
C ALA A 13 -10.44 -5.03 17.26
N PHE A 14 -10.01 -4.41 16.16
CA PHE A 14 -8.70 -3.80 16.05
C PHE A 14 -8.53 -2.66 17.07
N MET A 15 -9.51 -1.75 17.19
CA MET A 15 -9.48 -0.65 18.16
C MET A 15 -9.39 -1.17 19.61
N ALA A 16 -10.09 -2.27 19.92
CA ALA A 16 -10.05 -2.89 21.24
C ALA A 16 -8.67 -3.44 21.61
N THR A 17 -7.84 -3.81 20.62
CA THR A 17 -6.48 -4.34 20.80
C THR A 17 -5.37 -3.31 20.64
N ALA A 18 -5.70 -2.09 20.20
CA ALA A 18 -4.72 -1.04 19.88
C ALA A 18 -3.99 -0.48 21.14
N GLY A 19 -4.54 -0.67 22.34
CA GLY A 19 -3.91 -0.23 23.59
C GLY A 19 -3.58 1.27 23.59
N ASN A 20 -2.32 1.60 23.87
CA ASN A 20 -1.83 2.97 23.91
C ASN A 20 -1.75 3.67 22.54
N LEU A 21 -1.98 2.96 21.45
CA LEU A 21 -2.01 3.52 20.10
C LEU A 21 -3.40 4.04 19.70
N THR A 22 -4.43 3.78 20.49
CA THR A 22 -5.82 4.13 20.20
C THR A 22 -6.00 5.59 19.84
N ASP A 23 -5.33 6.50 20.55
CA ASP A 23 -5.44 7.96 20.32
C ASP A 23 -4.81 8.41 18.99
N ASN A 24 -3.97 7.56 18.39
CA ASN A 24 -3.31 7.82 17.10
C ASN A 24 -4.03 7.16 15.92
N ILE A 25 -5.15 6.48 16.15
CA ILE A 25 -5.90 5.76 15.13
C ILE A 25 -7.24 6.46 14.92
N VAL A 26 -7.55 6.76 13.67
CA VAL A 26 -8.85 7.32 13.28
C VAL A 26 -9.68 6.22 12.61
N PRO A 27 -10.59 5.58 13.35
CA PRO A 27 -11.47 4.58 12.74
C PRO A 27 -12.48 5.28 11.82
N ALA A 28 -12.75 4.67 10.67
CA ALA A 28 -13.78 5.12 9.75
C ALA A 28 -14.73 3.96 9.42
N LYS A 29 -16.01 4.25 9.34
CA LYS A 29 -17.07 3.26 9.04
C LYS A 29 -17.35 3.14 7.55
N THR A 30 -17.06 4.19 6.80
CA THR A 30 -17.24 4.24 5.35
C THR A 30 -15.94 4.69 4.66
N LEU A 31 -15.83 4.40 3.37
CA LEU A 31 -14.67 4.83 2.59
C LEU A 31 -14.62 6.36 2.45
N GLU A 32 -15.80 6.99 2.38
CA GLU A 32 -15.95 8.45 2.35
C GLU A 32 -15.39 9.10 3.62
N GLU A 33 -15.79 8.58 4.80
CA GLU A 33 -15.25 9.04 6.09
C GLU A 33 -13.74 8.84 6.17
N PHE A 34 -13.25 7.71 5.68
CA PHE A 34 -11.82 7.41 5.63
C PHE A 34 -11.06 8.44 4.79
N ILE A 35 -11.48 8.65 3.56
CA ILE A 35 -10.83 9.62 2.66
C ILE A 35 -10.90 11.03 3.23
N ALA A 36 -12.05 11.43 3.82
CA ALA A 36 -12.22 12.72 4.43
C ALA A 36 -11.32 12.95 5.66
N SER A 37 -10.95 11.90 6.36
CA SER A 37 -10.08 11.98 7.55
C SER A 37 -8.60 12.23 7.21
N ILE A 38 -8.19 12.03 5.94
CA ILE A 38 -6.79 12.18 5.52
C ILE A 38 -6.59 13.57 4.90
N ARG A 39 -5.57 14.28 5.35
CA ARG A 39 -5.21 15.60 4.80
C ARG A 39 -4.67 15.46 3.36
N PRO A 40 -5.16 16.26 2.39
CA PRO A 40 -4.60 16.30 1.04
C PRO A 40 -3.15 16.83 1.02
N PRO A 41 -2.33 16.39 0.05
CA PRO A 41 -2.58 15.27 -0.87
C PRO A 41 -2.53 13.94 -0.13
N ARG A 42 -3.54 13.09 -0.34
CA ARG A 42 -3.79 11.88 0.44
C ARG A 42 -3.01 10.69 -0.10
N PRO A 43 -2.16 10.02 0.69
CA PRO A 43 -1.67 8.69 0.39
C PRO A 43 -2.66 7.64 0.90
N VAL A 44 -3.16 6.79 0.01
CA VAL A 44 -4.09 5.70 0.34
C VAL A 44 -3.45 4.37 -0.04
N ILE A 45 -3.26 3.49 0.93
CA ILE A 45 -2.71 2.15 0.71
C ILE A 45 -3.84 1.16 0.54
N ILE A 46 -3.80 0.40 -0.56
CA ILE A 46 -4.69 -0.74 -0.84
C ILE A 46 -3.93 -2.03 -0.51
N MET A 47 -4.52 -2.87 0.35
CA MET A 47 -4.04 -4.22 0.66
C MET A 47 -5.20 -5.21 0.54
N VAL A 48 -5.63 -5.46 -0.68
CA VAL A 48 -6.68 -6.42 -1.01
C VAL A 48 -6.11 -7.55 -1.87
N ASN A 49 -6.90 -8.59 -2.11
CA ASN A 49 -6.51 -9.66 -3.02
C ASN A 49 -6.16 -9.11 -4.40
N ALA A 50 -5.12 -9.65 -5.01
CA ALA A 50 -4.68 -9.25 -6.35
C ALA A 50 -5.77 -9.50 -7.42
N GLY A 51 -5.67 -8.77 -8.52
CA GLY A 51 -6.61 -8.88 -9.65
C GLY A 51 -7.79 -7.93 -9.53
N ALA A 52 -8.98 -8.39 -9.87
CA ALA A 52 -10.20 -7.60 -9.93
C ALA A 52 -10.52 -6.79 -8.65
N PRO A 53 -10.33 -7.30 -7.43
CA PRO A 53 -10.56 -6.52 -6.22
C PRO A 53 -9.77 -5.20 -6.15
N VAL A 54 -8.54 -5.16 -6.70
CA VAL A 54 -7.76 -3.92 -6.78
C VAL A 54 -8.39 -2.95 -7.76
N ASP A 55 -8.82 -3.44 -8.92
CA ASP A 55 -9.48 -2.62 -9.95
C ASP A 55 -10.79 -2.01 -9.44
N GLU A 56 -11.59 -2.78 -8.71
CA GLU A 56 -12.81 -2.32 -8.04
C GLU A 56 -12.52 -1.21 -7.03
N GLN A 57 -11.48 -1.36 -6.20
CA GLN A 57 -11.09 -0.31 -5.26
C GLN A 57 -10.64 0.97 -5.97
N ILE A 58 -9.86 0.85 -7.03
CA ILE A 58 -9.43 2.01 -7.83
C ILE A 58 -10.63 2.76 -8.40
N VAL A 59 -11.64 2.05 -8.92
CA VAL A 59 -12.87 2.66 -9.46
C VAL A 59 -13.61 3.49 -8.40
N VAL A 60 -13.70 2.98 -7.18
CA VAL A 60 -14.38 3.70 -6.09
C VAL A 60 -13.53 4.87 -5.60
N LEU A 61 -12.23 4.67 -5.39
CA LEU A 61 -11.30 5.70 -4.93
C LEU A 61 -11.22 6.88 -5.89
N ARG A 62 -11.25 6.65 -7.20
CA ARG A 62 -11.27 7.71 -8.22
C ARG A 62 -12.44 8.70 -8.08
N LYS A 63 -13.54 8.29 -7.46
CA LYS A 63 -14.70 9.15 -7.23
C LYS A 63 -14.56 10.00 -5.96
N LEU A 64 -13.73 9.59 -5.03
CA LEU A 64 -13.57 10.18 -3.70
C LEU A 64 -12.28 10.98 -3.54
N MET A 65 -11.26 10.62 -4.31
CA MET A 65 -9.94 11.24 -4.26
C MET A 65 -9.84 12.44 -5.21
N ALA A 66 -8.99 13.37 -4.85
CA ALA A 66 -8.76 14.60 -5.60
C ALA A 66 -7.43 14.53 -6.39
N ARG A 67 -7.21 15.55 -7.21
CA ARG A 67 -5.94 15.75 -7.89
C ARG A 67 -4.77 15.72 -6.91
N ASP A 68 -3.68 15.09 -7.31
CA ASP A 68 -2.43 14.93 -6.57
C ASP A 68 -2.50 13.92 -5.39
N ASP A 69 -3.66 13.31 -5.13
CA ASP A 69 -3.73 12.19 -4.20
C ASP A 69 -3.00 10.95 -4.76
N ILE A 70 -2.55 10.06 -3.89
CA ILE A 70 -1.74 8.89 -4.24
C ILE A 70 -2.48 7.60 -3.87
N ILE A 71 -2.63 6.69 -4.83
CA ILE A 71 -3.04 5.31 -4.60
C ILE A 71 -1.80 4.44 -4.55
N ILE A 72 -1.61 3.69 -3.48
CA ILE A 72 -0.50 2.76 -3.28
C ILE A 72 -1.07 1.35 -3.25
N ASP A 73 -0.83 0.57 -4.30
CA ASP A 73 -1.17 -0.85 -4.33
C ASP A 73 -0.04 -1.63 -3.64
N ALA A 74 -0.30 -2.07 -2.42
CA ALA A 74 0.63 -2.83 -1.58
C ALA A 74 0.29 -4.33 -1.52
N GLY A 75 -0.66 -4.78 -2.34
CA GLY A 75 -1.01 -6.18 -2.48
C GLY A 75 0.07 -6.98 -3.21
N ASN A 76 -0.12 -8.29 -3.28
CA ASN A 76 0.78 -9.18 -4.03
C ASN A 76 0.36 -9.25 -5.51
N ALA A 77 0.36 -8.11 -6.20
CA ALA A 77 -0.16 -7.95 -7.55
C ALA A 77 0.83 -8.41 -8.63
N ASN A 78 0.27 -8.87 -9.76
CA ASN A 78 1.05 -9.09 -10.96
C ASN A 78 1.53 -7.73 -11.52
N PHE A 79 2.83 -7.59 -11.78
CA PHE A 79 3.43 -6.36 -12.29
C PHE A 79 2.82 -5.88 -13.62
N ARG A 80 2.30 -6.79 -14.46
CA ARG A 80 1.61 -6.44 -15.72
C ARG A 80 0.29 -5.72 -15.46
N ASP A 81 -0.47 -6.16 -14.46
CA ASP A 81 -1.68 -5.47 -14.03
C ASP A 81 -1.35 -4.09 -13.45
N THR A 82 -0.26 -4.00 -12.70
CA THR A 82 0.25 -2.72 -12.19
C THR A 82 0.57 -1.76 -13.33
N MET A 83 1.26 -2.22 -14.37
CA MET A 83 1.56 -1.41 -15.56
C MET A 83 0.29 -0.96 -16.29
N ARG A 84 -0.72 -1.84 -16.42
CA ARG A 84 -2.03 -1.50 -16.98
C ARG A 84 -2.71 -0.40 -16.18
N ARG A 85 -2.76 -0.54 -14.84
CA ARG A 85 -3.35 0.45 -13.92
C ARG A 85 -2.66 1.80 -13.98
N PHE A 86 -1.34 1.83 -14.09
CA PHE A 86 -0.60 3.06 -14.37
C PHE A 86 -1.15 3.78 -15.59
N LYS A 87 -1.26 3.06 -16.71
CA LYS A 87 -1.76 3.61 -17.97
C LYS A 87 -3.22 4.08 -17.87
N GLU A 88 -4.08 3.33 -17.19
CA GLU A 88 -5.49 3.66 -16.98
C GLU A 88 -5.71 4.90 -16.10
N LEU A 89 -4.76 5.19 -15.22
CA LEU A 89 -4.79 6.36 -14.34
C LEU A 89 -4.06 7.58 -14.92
N GLU A 90 -3.39 7.41 -16.05
CA GLU A 90 -2.71 8.50 -16.74
C GLU A 90 -3.72 9.60 -17.11
N GLY A 91 -3.38 10.85 -16.83
CA GLY A 91 -4.28 12.00 -17.07
C GLY A 91 -5.43 12.17 -16.07
N SER A 92 -5.64 11.23 -15.13
CA SER A 92 -6.71 11.35 -14.12
C SER A 92 -6.41 12.39 -13.03
N GLY A 93 -5.15 12.82 -12.91
CA GLY A 93 -4.67 13.66 -11.83
C GLY A 93 -4.27 12.88 -10.57
N LEU A 94 -4.58 11.59 -10.49
CA LEU A 94 -4.14 10.71 -9.41
C LEU A 94 -2.75 10.15 -9.68
N THR A 95 -1.97 9.96 -8.63
CA THR A 95 -0.70 9.24 -8.68
C THR A 95 -0.91 7.79 -8.28
N TYR A 96 -0.23 6.86 -8.95
CA TYR A 96 -0.29 5.44 -8.62
C TYR A 96 1.11 4.89 -8.32
N ILE A 97 1.22 4.07 -7.26
CA ILE A 97 2.44 3.38 -6.85
C ILE A 97 2.12 1.90 -6.72
N GLY A 98 2.90 1.05 -7.39
CA GLY A 98 2.88 -0.40 -7.16
C GLY A 98 4.01 -0.77 -6.20
N MET A 99 3.68 -1.34 -5.05
CA MET A 99 4.60 -1.57 -3.96
C MET A 99 4.56 -3.03 -3.51
N GLY A 100 5.66 -3.76 -3.71
CA GLY A 100 5.84 -5.10 -3.14
C GLY A 100 6.13 -5.00 -1.65
N VAL A 101 5.43 -5.80 -0.86
CA VAL A 101 5.61 -5.87 0.60
C VAL A 101 5.90 -7.30 1.00
N SER A 102 6.94 -7.54 1.81
CA SER A 102 7.34 -8.86 2.29
C SER A 102 7.55 -8.86 3.80
N GLY A 103 7.15 -9.96 4.46
CA GLY A 103 7.33 -10.15 5.89
C GLY A 103 6.15 -10.86 6.58
N GLY A 104 5.07 -11.13 5.86
CA GLY A 104 3.89 -11.79 6.43
C GLY A 104 3.33 -11.08 7.65
N GLU A 105 2.80 -11.83 8.61
CA GLU A 105 2.24 -11.32 9.86
C GLU A 105 3.32 -10.65 10.73
N GLU A 106 4.50 -11.23 10.81
CA GLU A 106 5.64 -10.66 11.55
C GLU A 106 6.07 -9.32 10.93
N GLY A 107 6.13 -9.24 9.61
CA GLY A 107 6.42 -7.98 8.91
C GLY A 107 5.36 -6.91 9.14
N ALA A 108 4.08 -7.30 9.18
CA ALA A 108 3.01 -6.36 9.48
C ALA A 108 3.13 -5.76 10.88
N ARG A 109 3.65 -6.54 11.84
CA ARG A 109 3.80 -6.15 13.24
C ARG A 109 5.11 -5.40 13.53
N HIS A 110 6.21 -5.83 12.94
CA HIS A 110 7.56 -5.38 13.29
C HIS A 110 8.26 -4.60 12.17
N GLY A 111 7.60 -4.44 11.05
CA GLY A 111 8.11 -3.76 9.85
C GLY A 111 8.37 -4.73 8.70
N PRO A 112 7.82 -4.46 7.51
CA PRO A 112 8.07 -5.27 6.32
C PRO A 112 9.29 -4.79 5.54
N SER A 113 9.78 -5.65 4.62
CA SER A 113 10.62 -5.21 3.52
C SER A 113 9.74 -4.63 2.41
N ILE A 114 10.10 -3.45 1.89
CA ILE A 114 9.27 -2.66 0.99
C ILE A 114 10.00 -2.38 -0.33
N MET A 115 9.39 -2.80 -1.44
CA MET A 115 9.91 -2.70 -2.79
C MET A 115 9.05 -1.72 -3.58
N VAL A 116 9.48 -0.48 -3.75
CA VAL A 116 8.64 0.58 -4.32
C VAL A 116 8.86 0.73 -5.81
N GLY A 117 7.77 0.68 -6.59
CA GLY A 117 7.75 1.07 -8.00
C GLY A 117 7.02 2.40 -8.20
N GLY A 118 7.11 2.97 -9.39
CA GLY A 118 6.47 4.23 -9.72
C GLY A 118 7.48 5.32 -10.06
N SER A 119 7.03 6.57 -10.27
CA SER A 119 7.97 7.65 -10.57
C SER A 119 8.81 8.03 -9.34
N PRO A 120 10.04 8.54 -9.52
CA PRO A 120 10.86 9.05 -8.42
C PRO A 120 10.13 10.14 -7.61
N GLU A 121 9.37 10.99 -8.29
CA GLU A 121 8.62 12.08 -7.67
C GLU A 121 7.48 11.55 -6.78
N SER A 122 6.80 10.49 -7.23
CA SER A 122 5.76 9.84 -6.42
C SER A 122 6.34 9.16 -5.18
N TYR A 123 7.50 8.51 -5.34
CA TYR A 123 8.22 7.90 -4.22
C TYR A 123 8.64 8.95 -3.18
N ALA A 124 9.27 10.04 -3.60
CA ALA A 124 9.74 11.10 -2.71
C ALA A 124 8.63 11.66 -1.80
N ARG A 125 7.37 11.63 -2.25
CA ARG A 125 6.22 12.12 -1.48
C ARG A 125 5.82 11.19 -0.33
N VAL A 126 6.11 9.91 -0.43
CA VAL A 126 5.73 8.88 0.56
C VAL A 126 6.92 8.25 1.26
N GLU A 127 8.14 8.54 0.81
CA GLU A 127 9.39 7.94 1.27
C GLU A 127 9.52 7.97 2.80
N LYS A 128 9.31 9.11 3.43
CA LYS A 128 9.44 9.25 4.89
C LYS A 128 8.52 8.29 5.65
N ILE A 129 7.31 8.10 5.16
CA ILE A 129 6.34 7.18 5.78
C ILE A 129 6.80 5.75 5.57
N LEU A 130 7.22 5.39 4.36
CA LEU A 130 7.65 4.03 4.02
C LEU A 130 8.91 3.63 4.77
N LEU A 131 9.90 4.52 4.86
CA LEU A 131 11.12 4.30 5.65
C LEU A 131 10.84 4.15 7.15
N ALA A 132 9.82 4.85 7.66
CA ALA A 132 9.45 4.77 9.07
C ALA A 132 8.81 3.43 9.45
N ILE A 133 8.01 2.84 8.56
CA ILE A 133 7.29 1.58 8.79
C ILE A 133 8.07 0.34 8.34
N ALA A 134 9.14 0.50 7.57
CA ALA A 134 9.95 -0.60 7.08
C ALA A 134 10.73 -1.30 8.21
N ALA A 135 10.98 -2.60 8.03
CA ALA A 135 11.97 -3.34 8.83
C ALA A 135 13.32 -2.65 8.77
N LYS A 136 14.16 -2.89 9.77
CA LYS A 136 15.53 -2.34 9.81
C LYS A 136 16.54 -3.47 9.93
N TYR A 137 17.56 -3.41 9.09
CA TYR A 137 18.71 -4.29 9.16
C TYR A 137 19.95 -3.45 9.45
N HIS A 138 20.64 -3.72 10.55
CA HIS A 138 21.75 -2.90 11.06
C HIS A 138 21.44 -1.39 11.15
N GLY A 139 20.18 -1.04 11.46
CA GLY A 139 19.72 0.35 11.53
C GLY A 139 19.22 0.95 10.22
N GLU A 140 19.52 0.33 9.09
CA GLU A 140 19.09 0.79 7.76
C GLU A 140 17.68 0.25 7.40
N PRO A 141 16.76 1.10 6.94
CA PRO A 141 15.41 0.67 6.54
C PRO A 141 15.45 -0.26 5.33
N CYS A 142 14.74 -1.38 5.41
CA CYS A 142 14.53 -2.31 4.30
C CYS A 142 13.45 -1.79 3.34
N CYS A 143 13.68 -0.62 2.75
CA CYS A 143 12.78 0.03 1.82
C CYS A 143 13.59 0.76 0.75
N ALA A 144 13.27 0.51 -0.53
CA ALA A 144 13.93 1.18 -1.63
C ALA A 144 12.98 1.42 -2.82
N TRP A 145 13.21 2.53 -3.53
CA TRP A 145 12.67 2.70 -4.87
C TRP A 145 13.46 1.84 -5.86
N LEU A 146 12.78 0.94 -6.57
CA LEU A 146 13.38 -0.06 -7.43
C LEU A 146 13.23 0.23 -8.93
N GLY A 147 12.53 1.29 -9.27
CA GLY A 147 12.37 1.70 -10.65
C GLY A 147 10.94 2.14 -11.00
N PRO A 148 10.73 2.55 -12.26
CA PRO A 148 9.45 3.08 -12.70
C PRO A 148 8.36 2.01 -12.79
N ASN A 149 7.11 2.46 -12.91
CA ASN A 149 5.94 1.63 -13.21
C ASN A 149 5.77 0.45 -12.24
N GLY A 150 5.71 -0.77 -12.80
CA GLY A 150 5.50 -2.01 -12.04
C GLY A 150 6.74 -2.62 -11.38
N ALA A 151 7.87 -1.89 -11.30
CA ALA A 151 9.14 -2.43 -10.81
C ALA A 151 9.05 -3.03 -9.39
N GLY A 152 8.32 -2.40 -8.49
CA GLY A 152 8.14 -2.91 -7.12
C GLY A 152 7.48 -4.28 -7.08
N HIS A 153 6.38 -4.47 -7.79
CA HIS A 153 5.70 -5.77 -7.89
C HIS A 153 6.50 -6.79 -8.70
N PHE A 154 7.27 -6.35 -9.71
CA PHE A 154 8.16 -7.24 -10.45
C PHE A 154 9.23 -7.83 -9.53
N VAL A 155 9.93 -6.99 -8.77
CA VAL A 155 10.95 -7.45 -7.81
C VAL A 155 10.34 -8.35 -6.74
N LYS A 156 9.14 -8.00 -6.22
CA LYS A 156 8.43 -8.88 -5.27
C LYS A 156 8.09 -10.24 -5.87
N THR A 157 7.73 -10.30 -7.15
CA THR A 157 7.48 -11.57 -7.84
C THR A 157 8.75 -12.43 -7.91
N ILE A 158 9.90 -11.82 -8.24
CA ILE A 158 11.19 -12.55 -8.28
C ILE A 158 11.59 -13.00 -6.86
N HIS A 159 11.47 -12.11 -5.87
CA HIS A 159 11.71 -12.44 -4.46
C HIS A 159 10.90 -13.69 -4.03
N ASN A 160 9.59 -13.69 -4.28
CA ASN A 160 8.75 -14.83 -3.95
C ASN A 160 9.15 -16.08 -4.70
N GLY A 161 9.51 -15.98 -5.98
CA GLY A 161 9.99 -17.12 -6.77
C GLY A 161 11.22 -17.79 -6.14
N ILE A 162 12.16 -17.00 -5.65
CA ILE A 162 13.37 -17.51 -4.97
C ILE A 162 13.01 -18.10 -3.60
N GLU A 163 12.25 -17.36 -2.79
CA GLU A 163 11.83 -17.76 -1.45
C GLU A 163 11.09 -19.12 -1.47
N TYR A 164 10.10 -19.27 -2.34
CA TYR A 164 9.35 -20.52 -2.46
C TYR A 164 10.16 -21.67 -3.05
N ALA A 165 11.13 -21.38 -3.93
CA ALA A 165 12.03 -22.41 -4.44
C ALA A 165 12.99 -22.93 -3.34
N ASP A 166 13.45 -22.04 -2.46
CA ASP A 166 14.32 -22.42 -1.33
C ASP A 166 13.56 -23.21 -0.25
N MET A 167 12.26 -22.97 -0.10
CA MET A 167 11.41 -23.68 0.85
C MET A 167 11.04 -25.12 0.41
N GLN A 168 11.20 -25.50 -0.86
CA GLN A 168 10.91 -26.82 -1.40
C GLN A 168 12.13 -27.75 -1.38
#